data_f5730ce3c7f8ade2c4111463fe907293
#
_entry.id   f5730ce3c7f8ade2c4111463fe907293
#
_cell.length_a   1.000
_cell.length_b   1.000
_cell.length_c   1.000
_cell.angle_alpha   90.00
_cell.angle_beta   90.00
_cell.angle_gamma   90.00
#
_symmetry.space_group_name_H-M   'P 1'
#
loop_
_entity.id
_entity.type
_entity.pdbx_description
1 polymer ?
#
loop_
_entity_poly.entity_id
_entity_poly.type
_entity_poly.pdbx_seq_one_letter_code
_entity_poly.pdbx_strand_id
1 'polypeptide(L)'
;MKRAILIIASILGFFSVLIGAMGAHYFSDYLVLVDRVNTFETAVRFQFYHTFFLFFLGLSYDFTNIKLLRYAFLVCVTGIILFSGSLYVLCLTNISFFGIITPFGGILLMFSWLIYLYSLMK
;
A
#
# COMPACT_ATOMS: atom_id res chain seq x y z
N MET A 1 11.38 -0.21 16.68
CA MET A 1 10.87 -0.63 15.36
C MET A 1 9.39 -1.04 15.39
N LYS A 2 8.98 -1.85 16.36
CA LYS A 2 7.57 -2.23 16.53
C LYS A 2 6.62 -1.01 16.54
N ARG A 3 6.95 -0.04 17.39
CA ARG A 3 6.15 1.19 17.52
C ARG A 3 6.11 1.99 16.22
N ALA A 4 7.24 2.08 15.52
CA ALA A 4 7.32 2.79 14.24
C ALA A 4 6.44 2.14 13.17
N ILE A 5 6.42 0.81 13.11
CA ILE A 5 5.55 0.06 12.19
C ILE A 5 4.08 0.40 12.43
N LEU A 6 3.66 0.37 13.70
CA LEU A 6 2.27 0.67 14.06
C LEU A 6 1.89 2.13 13.78
N ILE A 7 2.81 3.07 13.99
CA ILE A 7 2.59 4.48 13.67
C ILE A 7 2.41 4.65 12.16
N ILE A 8 3.30 4.08 11.35
CA ILE A 8 3.22 4.18 9.89
C ILE A 8 1.95 3.52 9.38
N ALA A 9 1.58 2.35 9.91
CA ALA A 9 0.32 1.69 9.57
C ALA A 9 -0.88 2.59 9.88
N SER A 10 -0.88 3.26 11.03
CA SER A 10 -1.96 4.17 11.43
C SER A 10 -2.08 5.37 10.49
N ILE A 11 -0.95 5.96 10.11
CA ILE A 11 -0.90 7.08 9.14
C ILE A 11 -1.46 6.63 7.79
N LEU A 12 -1.00 5.48 7.29
CA LEU A 12 -1.47 4.94 6.02
C LEU A 12 -2.97 4.60 6.07
N GLY A 13 -3.46 4.10 7.20
CA GLY A 13 -4.89 3.84 7.40
C GLY A 13 -5.72 5.11 7.35
N PHE A 14 -5.27 6.16 8.04
CA PHE A 14 -5.93 7.47 7.98
C PHE A 14 -6.03 7.98 6.54
N PHE A 15 -4.90 7.97 5.80
CA PHE A 15 -4.89 8.42 4.42
C PHE A 15 -5.70 7.52 3.49
N SER A 16 -5.76 6.21 3.76
CA SER A 16 -6.60 5.30 2.97
C SER A 16 -8.07 5.70 3.05
N VAL A 17 -8.55 6.02 4.25
CA VAL A 17 -9.93 6.49 4.44
C VAL A 17 -10.15 7.84 3.78
N LEU A 18 -9.24 8.78 4.02
CA LEU A 18 -9.34 10.14 3.47
C LEU A 18 -9.36 10.12 1.94
N ILE A 19 -8.40 9.45 1.32
CA ILE A 19 -8.29 9.36 -0.13
C ILE A 19 -9.48 8.61 -0.72
N GLY A 20 -9.90 7.52 -0.08
CA GLY A 20 -11.09 6.77 -0.51
C GLY A 20 -12.35 7.62 -0.49
N ALA A 21 -12.55 8.40 0.57
CA ALA A 21 -13.69 9.31 0.68
C ALA A 21 -13.63 10.43 -0.36
N MET A 22 -12.44 10.99 -0.61
CA MET A 22 -12.26 12.02 -1.64
C MET A 22 -12.58 11.48 -3.03
N GLY A 23 -12.17 10.24 -3.33
CA GLY A 23 -12.48 9.60 -4.62
C GLY A 23 -13.96 9.32 -4.81
N ALA A 24 -14.66 8.96 -3.73
CA ALA A 24 -16.10 8.68 -3.79
C ALA A 24 -16.98 9.94 -3.89
N HIS A 25 -16.48 11.09 -3.43
CA HIS A 25 -17.25 12.34 -3.34
C HIS A 25 -16.61 13.49 -4.12
N TYR A 26 -15.46 13.98 -3.68
CA TYR A 26 -14.84 15.18 -4.23
C TYR A 26 -14.34 14.98 -5.67
N PHE A 27 -13.66 13.85 -5.93
CA PHE A 27 -13.09 13.56 -7.25
C PHE A 27 -13.97 12.64 -8.10
N SER A 28 -15.17 12.26 -7.65
CA SER A 28 -15.97 11.27 -8.35
C SER A 28 -16.28 11.65 -9.81
N ASP A 29 -16.71 12.89 -10.04
CA ASP A 29 -17.04 13.35 -11.39
C ASP A 29 -15.80 13.39 -12.30
N TYR A 30 -14.68 13.84 -11.77
CA TYR A 30 -13.41 13.86 -12.49
C TYR A 30 -12.96 12.44 -12.87
N LEU A 31 -13.03 11.49 -11.94
CA LEU A 31 -12.61 10.11 -12.19
C LEU A 31 -13.49 9.43 -13.24
N VAL A 32 -14.78 9.70 -13.24
CA VAL A 32 -15.69 9.23 -14.27
C VAL A 32 -15.32 9.82 -15.63
N LEU A 33 -15.05 11.13 -15.65
CA LEU A 33 -14.71 11.84 -16.90
C LEU A 33 -13.45 11.29 -17.56
N VAL A 34 -12.41 10.96 -16.78
CA VAL A 34 -11.15 10.41 -17.30
C VAL A 34 -11.13 8.87 -17.34
N ASP A 35 -12.24 8.22 -16.98
CA ASP A 35 -12.36 6.76 -16.95
C ASP A 35 -11.31 6.09 -16.05
N ARG A 36 -11.13 6.64 -14.85
CA ARG A 36 -10.14 6.15 -13.87
C ARG A 36 -10.75 5.72 -12.53
N VAL A 37 -12.06 5.52 -12.45
CA VAL A 37 -12.72 5.11 -11.20
C VAL A 37 -12.12 3.80 -10.67
N ASN A 38 -12.06 2.77 -11.51
CA ASN A 38 -11.54 1.46 -11.11
C ASN A 38 -10.05 1.53 -10.74
N THR A 39 -9.26 2.32 -11.46
CA THR A 39 -7.84 2.52 -11.18
C THR A 39 -7.65 3.13 -9.79
N PHE A 40 -8.42 4.16 -9.47
CA PHE A 40 -8.37 4.85 -8.18
C PHE A 40 -8.81 3.92 -7.05
N GLU A 41 -9.90 3.21 -7.22
CA GLU A 41 -10.40 2.24 -6.23
C GLU A 41 -9.38 1.12 -5.98
N THR A 42 -8.71 0.64 -7.01
CA THR A 42 -7.64 -0.36 -6.88
C THR A 42 -6.50 0.18 -6.02
N ALA A 43 -6.08 1.43 -6.25
CA ALA A 43 -5.03 2.07 -5.47
C ALA A 43 -5.39 2.13 -3.98
N VAL A 44 -6.60 2.60 -3.67
CA VAL A 44 -7.10 2.72 -2.28
C VAL A 44 -7.22 1.34 -1.64
N ARG A 45 -7.75 0.36 -2.36
CA ARG A 45 -7.97 -1.00 -1.87
C ARG A 45 -6.66 -1.67 -1.49
N PHE A 46 -5.66 -1.62 -2.35
CA PHE A 46 -4.36 -2.23 -2.08
C PHE A 46 -3.60 -1.50 -0.97
N GLN A 47 -3.76 -0.19 -0.86
CA GLN A 47 -3.24 0.57 0.28
C GLN A 47 -3.87 0.08 1.59
N PHE A 48 -5.19 -0.12 1.62
CA PHE A 48 -5.88 -0.64 2.80
C PHE A 48 -5.43 -2.04 3.17
N TYR A 49 -5.41 -2.98 2.23
CA TYR A 49 -4.99 -4.35 2.50
C TYR A 49 -3.61 -4.40 3.14
N HIS A 50 -2.67 -3.60 2.62
CA HIS A 50 -1.30 -3.60 3.11
C HIS A 50 -1.12 -2.74 4.36
N THR A 51 -2.01 -1.81 4.63
CA THR A 51 -2.09 -1.13 5.93
C THR A 51 -2.38 -2.14 7.04
N PHE A 52 -3.36 -3.01 6.86
CA PHE A 52 -3.65 -4.08 7.80
C PHE A 52 -2.50 -5.09 7.90
N PHE A 53 -1.88 -5.40 6.79
CA PHE A 53 -0.69 -6.25 6.78
C PHE A 53 0.43 -5.64 7.65
N LEU A 54 0.66 -4.34 7.55
CA LEU A 54 1.64 -3.64 8.41
C LEU A 54 1.26 -3.71 9.89
N PHE A 55 -0.02 -3.63 10.23
CA PHE A 55 -0.47 -3.85 11.60
C PHE A 55 -0.12 -5.26 12.07
N PHE A 56 -0.36 -6.27 11.26
CA PHE A 56 0.02 -7.65 11.60
C PHE A 56 1.52 -7.79 11.79
N LEU A 57 2.34 -7.16 10.97
CA LEU A 57 3.78 -7.13 11.19
C LEU A 57 4.13 -6.53 12.56
N GLY A 58 3.53 -5.39 12.89
CA GLY A 58 3.77 -4.72 14.17
C GLY A 58 3.35 -5.57 15.37
N LEU A 59 2.18 -6.21 15.28
CA LEU A 59 1.64 -7.04 16.37
C LEU A 59 2.41 -8.35 16.53
N SER A 60 2.95 -8.90 15.45
CA SER A 60 3.72 -10.16 15.49
C SER A 60 5.20 -9.96 15.78
N TYR A 61 5.64 -8.73 16.03
CA TYR A 61 7.05 -8.37 16.18
C TYR A 61 7.82 -9.22 17.19
N ASP A 62 7.16 -9.55 18.31
CA ASP A 62 7.83 -10.21 19.43
C ASP A 62 8.01 -11.73 19.26
N PHE A 63 7.32 -12.34 18.29
CA PHE A 63 7.37 -13.80 18.05
C PHE A 63 7.81 -14.20 16.65
N THR A 64 8.41 -13.26 15.92
CA THR A 64 8.95 -13.51 14.58
C THR A 64 10.44 -13.21 14.52
N ASN A 65 11.09 -13.60 13.43
CA ASN A 65 12.46 -13.16 13.17
C ASN A 65 12.45 -11.66 12.85
N ILE A 66 12.94 -10.86 13.78
CA ILE A 66 12.89 -9.39 13.73
C ILE A 66 13.58 -8.84 12.47
N LYS A 67 14.72 -9.43 12.08
CA LYS A 67 15.47 -8.98 10.89
C LYS A 67 14.64 -9.15 9.62
N LEU A 68 14.04 -10.33 9.46
CA LEU A 68 13.18 -10.61 8.30
C LEU A 68 11.91 -9.77 8.32
N LEU A 69 11.33 -9.57 9.50
CA LEU A 69 10.14 -8.73 9.65
C LEU A 69 10.41 -7.28 9.23
N ARG A 70 11.59 -6.75 9.58
CA ARG A 70 12.01 -5.41 9.15
C ARG A 70 12.11 -5.33 7.62
N TYR A 71 12.67 -6.35 6.97
CA TYR A 71 12.72 -6.38 5.51
C TYR A 71 11.30 -6.44 4.92
N ALA A 72 10.42 -7.28 5.46
CA ALA A 72 9.02 -7.33 5.02
C ALA A 72 8.36 -5.96 5.13
N PHE A 73 8.59 -5.25 6.23
CA PHE A 73 8.06 -3.90 6.45
C PHE A 73 8.56 -2.91 5.39
N LEU A 74 9.89 -2.85 5.18
CA LEU A 74 10.47 -1.89 4.23
C LEU A 74 10.02 -2.18 2.79
N VAL A 75 10.01 -3.45 2.42
CA VAL A 75 9.56 -3.88 1.08
C VAL A 75 8.08 -3.56 0.89
N CYS A 76 7.25 -3.79 1.92
CA CYS A 76 5.82 -3.48 1.87
C CYS A 76 5.57 -1.98 1.70
N VAL A 77 6.21 -1.13 2.51
CA VAL A 77 6.04 0.34 2.42
C VAL A 77 6.48 0.84 1.05
N THR A 78 7.62 0.39 0.56
CA THR A 78 8.08 0.73 -0.80
C THR A 78 7.09 0.26 -1.85
N GLY A 79 6.55 -0.95 -1.70
CA GLY A 79 5.54 -1.49 -2.59
C GLY A 79 4.25 -0.68 -2.61
N ILE A 80 3.78 -0.22 -1.45
CA ILE A 80 2.59 0.66 -1.36
C ILE A 80 2.85 1.97 -2.11
N ILE A 81 4.01 2.58 -1.90
CA ILE A 81 4.37 3.83 -2.57
C ILE A 81 4.41 3.65 -4.09
N LEU A 82 5.06 2.60 -4.57
CA LEU A 82 5.18 2.35 -6.01
C LEU A 82 3.89 1.85 -6.64
N PHE A 83 3.10 1.05 -5.95
CA PHE A 83 1.85 0.52 -6.48
C PHE A 83 0.72 1.54 -6.39
N SER A 84 0.27 1.86 -5.18
CA SER A 84 -0.85 2.79 -4.98
C SER A 84 -0.47 4.22 -5.33
N GLY A 85 0.75 4.64 -5.00
CA GLY A 85 1.23 5.98 -5.33
C GLY A 85 1.28 6.23 -6.83
N SER A 86 1.78 5.29 -7.62
CA SER A 86 1.80 5.41 -9.09
C SER A 86 0.39 5.47 -9.68
N LEU A 87 -0.55 4.71 -9.13
CA LEU A 87 -1.94 4.73 -9.59
C LEU A 87 -2.63 6.06 -9.23
N TYR A 88 -2.35 6.63 -8.07
CA TYR A 88 -2.88 7.96 -7.72
C TYR A 88 -2.37 9.03 -8.69
N VAL A 89 -1.07 9.01 -8.98
CA VAL A 89 -0.47 9.96 -9.92
C VAL A 89 -1.03 9.74 -11.33
N LEU A 90 -1.23 8.49 -11.74
CA LEU A 90 -1.85 8.17 -13.03
C LEU A 90 -3.28 8.75 -13.11
N CYS A 91 -4.08 8.62 -12.06
CA CYS A 91 -5.44 9.18 -12.03
C CYS A 91 -5.45 10.70 -12.14
N LEU A 92 -4.52 11.37 -11.43
CA LEU A 92 -4.47 12.84 -11.39
C LEU A 92 -3.88 13.45 -12.66
N THR A 93 -2.90 12.79 -13.30
CA THR A 93 -2.20 13.31 -14.48
C THR A 93 -2.70 12.71 -15.78
N ASN A 94 -3.30 11.52 -15.71
CA ASN A 94 -3.70 10.70 -16.85
C ASN A 94 -2.52 10.39 -17.81
N ILE A 95 -1.29 10.37 -17.29
CA ILE A 95 -0.08 10.03 -18.03
C ILE A 95 0.18 8.52 -17.87
N SER A 96 0.07 7.75 -18.95
CA SER A 96 0.19 6.29 -18.91
C SER A 96 1.56 5.76 -18.47
N PHE A 97 2.61 6.58 -18.49
CA PHE A 97 3.93 6.22 -17.97
C PHE A 97 3.87 5.72 -16.53
N PHE A 98 3.04 6.33 -15.68
CA PHE A 98 2.94 5.93 -14.28
C PHE A 98 2.33 4.54 -14.11
N GLY A 99 1.55 4.06 -15.06
CA GLY A 99 1.06 2.67 -15.06
C GLY A 99 2.15 1.62 -15.29
N ILE A 100 3.31 2.01 -15.82
CA ILE A 100 4.45 1.11 -16.00
C ILE A 100 5.17 0.84 -14.67
N ILE A 101 5.12 1.79 -13.73
CA ILE A 101 5.72 1.67 -12.40
C ILE A 101 4.92 0.71 -11.52
N THR A 102 3.62 0.66 -11.70
CA THR A 102 2.68 -0.11 -10.86
C THR A 102 3.05 -1.59 -10.72
N PRO A 103 3.38 -2.36 -11.79
CA PRO A 103 3.76 -3.78 -11.66
C PRO A 103 4.97 -4.01 -10.75
N PHE A 104 5.94 -3.11 -10.74
CA PHE A 104 7.10 -3.21 -9.85
C PHE A 104 6.68 -3.09 -8.39
N GLY A 105 5.76 -2.17 -8.09
CA GLY A 105 5.18 -2.05 -6.76
C GLY A 105 4.42 -3.31 -6.36
N GLY A 106 3.65 -3.89 -7.28
CA GLY A 106 2.92 -5.14 -7.04
C GLY A 106 3.83 -6.31 -6.72
N ILE A 107 4.94 -6.43 -7.41
CA ILE A 107 5.96 -7.47 -7.14
C ILE A 107 6.53 -7.28 -5.73
N LEU A 108 6.86 -6.06 -5.34
CA LEU A 108 7.34 -5.78 -3.98
C LEU A 108 6.31 -6.16 -2.93
N LEU A 109 5.03 -5.86 -3.15
CA LEU A 109 3.97 -6.25 -2.23
C LEU A 109 3.90 -7.77 -2.08
N MET A 110 3.97 -8.52 -3.17
CA MET A 110 4.01 -9.99 -3.12
C MET A 110 5.22 -10.49 -2.32
N PHE A 111 6.41 -9.94 -2.57
CA PHE A 111 7.61 -10.33 -1.85
C PHE A 111 7.51 -10.02 -0.35
N SER A 112 6.87 -8.92 0.03
CA SER A 112 6.70 -8.61 1.46
C SER A 112 5.93 -9.70 2.20
N TRP A 113 4.90 -10.28 1.58
CA TRP A 113 4.14 -11.41 2.13
C TRP A 113 5.02 -12.66 2.27
N LEU A 114 5.84 -12.96 1.26
CA LEU A 114 6.75 -14.12 1.29
C LEU A 114 7.84 -13.97 2.35
N ILE A 115 8.40 -12.76 2.49
CA ILE A 115 9.40 -12.48 3.53
C ILE A 115 8.78 -12.64 4.91
N TYR A 116 7.55 -12.15 5.09
CA TYR A 116 6.83 -12.30 6.36
C TYR A 116 6.55 -13.77 6.67
N LEU A 117 6.07 -14.54 5.70
CA LEU A 117 5.88 -15.98 5.84
C LEU A 117 7.17 -16.64 6.32
N TYR A 118 8.30 -16.34 5.67
CA TYR A 118 9.60 -16.90 6.06
C TYR A 118 10.02 -16.48 7.46
N SER A 119 9.69 -15.23 7.87
CA SER A 119 9.99 -14.74 9.22
C SER A 119 9.25 -15.51 10.33
N LEU A 120 8.08 -16.05 10.01
CA LEU A 120 7.30 -16.86 10.94
C LEU A 120 7.88 -18.27 11.08
N MET A 121 8.57 -18.77 10.05
CA MET A 121 9.18 -20.10 10.03
C MET A 121 10.57 -20.12 10.70
N LYS A 122 11.19 -18.99 10.90
CA LYS A 122 12.51 -18.80 11.49
C LYS A 122 12.42 -18.18 12.88
#